data_cf8c8a57f03bfc7371d08ccf0688508f
#
_entry.id   cf8c8a57f03bfc7371d08ccf0688508f
#
_cell.length_a   1.000
_cell.length_b   1.000
_cell.length_c   1.000
_cell.angle_alpha   90.00
_cell.angle_beta   90.00
_cell.angle_gamma   90.00
#
_symmetry.space_group_name_H-M   'P 1'
#
loop_
_entity.id
_entity.type
_entity.pdbx_description
1 polymer ?
#
loop_
_entity_poly.entity_id
_entity_poly.type
_entity_poly.pdbx_seq_one_letter_code
_entity_poly.pdbx_strand_id
1 'polypeptide(L)'
;MLLKDKVFIITGASSGIGAAAADLFARNGAAVVLGARRERELATVADRIVASGGRAVPLPGDVTEAGYAEALVARAQSEFGGLDGAFNNAGRLGSGRMVAETPPEEWAEVLATNLTSACLTARAQLPALVARGGGSLIFTGSFIGHTATLPGMGCYAASKAGLVGLVQAIAVEYGAQGVRANALLPGGTMTAMAGDAATNPDAATFIAGLHALKRIARPEEIAKAALFLASDMASFVTGTAMLADGGNSICKV
;
A
#
# COMPACT_ATOMS: atom_id res chain seq x y z
N MET A 1 -16.75 14.93 1.27
CA MET A 1 -15.41 14.54 0.81
C MET A 1 -14.56 14.22 2.03
N LEU A 2 -14.12 12.98 2.17
CA LEU A 2 -13.42 12.48 3.37
C LEU A 2 -11.97 12.98 3.50
N LEU A 3 -11.35 13.41 2.39
CA LEU A 3 -9.97 13.90 2.33
C LEU A 3 -9.86 15.30 1.76
N LYS A 4 -10.89 16.14 1.99
CA LYS A 4 -10.91 17.52 1.47
C LYS A 4 -9.65 18.27 1.93
N ASP A 5 -8.96 18.88 0.96
CA ASP A 5 -7.73 19.67 1.14
C ASP A 5 -6.54 18.94 1.77
N LYS A 6 -6.58 17.61 1.83
CA LYS A 6 -5.48 16.75 2.28
C LYS A 6 -4.51 16.45 1.14
N VAL A 7 -3.25 16.20 1.50
CA VAL A 7 -2.18 15.84 0.59
C VAL A 7 -1.68 14.43 0.93
N PHE A 8 -1.71 13.52 -0.05
CA PHE A 8 -1.28 12.13 0.12
C PHE A 8 -0.20 11.73 -0.88
N ILE A 9 0.79 10.97 -0.42
CA ILE A 9 1.71 10.21 -1.28
C ILE A 9 1.14 8.80 -1.44
N ILE A 10 1.16 8.26 -2.67
CA ILE A 10 0.74 6.88 -2.96
C ILE A 10 1.84 6.20 -3.77
N THR A 11 2.48 5.17 -3.21
CA THR A 11 3.48 4.38 -3.94
C THR A 11 2.86 3.14 -4.59
N GLY A 12 3.48 2.65 -5.67
CA GLY A 12 2.89 1.58 -6.48
C GLY A 12 1.63 2.03 -7.22
N ALA A 13 1.52 3.33 -7.54
CA ALA A 13 0.32 3.97 -8.05
C ALA A 13 0.06 3.75 -9.55
N SER A 14 0.94 3.07 -10.29
CA SER A 14 0.80 2.87 -11.74
C SER A 14 -0.25 1.80 -12.12
N SER A 15 -0.75 1.00 -11.18
CA SER A 15 -1.78 -0.03 -11.44
C SER A 15 -2.41 -0.57 -10.15
N GLY A 16 -3.42 -1.43 -10.29
CA GLY A 16 -4.01 -2.21 -9.21
C GLY A 16 -4.53 -1.35 -8.05
N ILE A 17 -4.24 -1.79 -6.82
CA ILE A 17 -4.73 -1.13 -5.59
C ILE A 17 -4.25 0.32 -5.51
N GLY A 18 -2.98 0.59 -5.84
CA GLY A 18 -2.42 1.94 -5.77
C GLY A 18 -3.10 2.92 -6.73
N ALA A 19 -3.36 2.51 -7.98
CA ALA A 19 -4.07 3.34 -8.95
C ALA A 19 -5.54 3.57 -8.54
N ALA A 20 -6.22 2.53 -8.04
CA ALA A 20 -7.59 2.64 -7.54
C ALA A 20 -7.68 3.56 -6.31
N ALA A 21 -6.69 3.49 -5.41
CA ALA A 21 -6.60 4.38 -4.25
C ALA A 21 -6.34 5.83 -4.68
N ALA A 22 -5.46 6.06 -5.67
CA ALA A 22 -5.19 7.39 -6.19
C ALA A 22 -6.46 8.06 -6.73
N ASP A 23 -7.21 7.37 -7.59
CA ASP A 23 -8.48 7.85 -8.10
C ASP A 23 -9.49 8.12 -6.97
N LEU A 24 -9.60 7.21 -6.01
CA LEU A 24 -10.58 7.32 -4.93
C LEU A 24 -10.24 8.45 -3.96
N PHE A 25 -8.96 8.63 -3.61
CA PHE A 25 -8.50 9.69 -2.72
C PHE A 25 -8.71 11.06 -3.38
N ALA A 26 -8.35 11.21 -4.66
CA ALA A 26 -8.57 12.45 -5.41
C ALA A 26 -10.07 12.81 -5.51
N ARG A 27 -10.96 11.85 -5.80
CA ARG A 27 -12.42 12.06 -5.78
C ARG A 27 -12.95 12.43 -4.40
N ASN A 28 -12.24 12.10 -3.33
CA ASN A 28 -12.56 12.52 -1.97
C ASN A 28 -11.89 13.82 -1.55
N GLY A 29 -11.28 14.57 -2.50
CA GLY A 29 -10.78 15.92 -2.31
C GLY A 29 -9.28 15.99 -1.98
N ALA A 30 -8.56 14.87 -1.98
CA ALA A 30 -7.11 14.88 -1.79
C ALA A 30 -6.37 15.40 -3.03
N ALA A 31 -5.21 16.04 -2.80
CA ALA A 31 -4.15 16.14 -3.77
C ALA A 31 -3.22 14.92 -3.60
N VAL A 32 -2.80 14.29 -4.69
CA VAL A 32 -2.02 13.07 -4.62
C VAL A 32 -0.70 13.18 -5.38
N VAL A 33 0.40 12.77 -4.73
CA VAL A 33 1.70 12.54 -5.35
C VAL A 33 1.82 11.04 -5.62
N LEU A 34 1.99 10.67 -6.88
CA LEU A 34 1.98 9.30 -7.33
C LEU A 34 3.39 8.81 -7.60
N GLY A 35 3.81 7.74 -6.91
CA GLY A 35 5.13 7.12 -7.07
C GLY A 35 5.04 5.73 -7.68
N ALA A 36 5.81 5.45 -8.73
CA ALA A 36 6.03 4.12 -9.30
C ALA A 36 7.15 4.14 -10.35
N ARG A 37 7.67 2.98 -10.72
CA ARG A 37 8.73 2.83 -11.73
C ARG A 37 8.25 3.04 -13.17
N ARG A 38 7.00 2.66 -13.47
CA ARG A 38 6.42 2.69 -14.82
C ARG A 38 5.89 4.08 -15.11
N GLU A 39 6.73 4.90 -15.76
CA GLU A 39 6.45 6.32 -16.02
C GLU A 39 5.17 6.55 -16.82
N ARG A 40 4.99 5.83 -17.93
CA ARG A 40 3.84 6.01 -18.84
C ARG A 40 2.51 5.68 -18.16
N GLU A 41 2.45 4.55 -17.46
CA GLU A 41 1.25 4.13 -16.73
C GLU A 41 0.98 5.06 -15.55
N LEU A 42 2.04 5.56 -14.89
CA LEU A 42 1.91 6.51 -13.79
C LEU A 42 1.35 7.85 -14.28
N ALA A 43 1.87 8.35 -15.40
CA ALA A 43 1.35 9.55 -16.06
C ALA A 43 -0.11 9.38 -16.47
N THR A 44 -0.49 8.23 -17.07
CA THR A 44 -1.87 7.93 -17.43
C THR A 44 -2.82 8.01 -16.23
N VAL A 45 -2.41 7.53 -15.06
CA VAL A 45 -3.21 7.64 -13.83
C VAL A 45 -3.36 9.10 -13.40
N ALA A 46 -2.26 9.86 -13.41
CA ALA A 46 -2.28 11.28 -13.04
C ALA A 46 -3.19 12.09 -13.98
N ASP A 47 -3.04 11.91 -15.30
CA ASP A 47 -3.82 12.61 -16.31
C ASP A 47 -5.32 12.32 -16.19
N ARG A 48 -5.69 11.07 -15.92
CA ARG A 48 -7.08 10.67 -15.67
C ARG A 48 -7.67 11.37 -14.45
N ILE A 49 -6.89 11.49 -13.36
CA ILE A 49 -7.31 12.19 -12.15
C ILE A 49 -7.51 13.68 -12.46
N VAL A 50 -6.57 14.32 -13.13
CA VAL A 50 -6.62 15.74 -13.50
C VAL A 50 -7.79 16.02 -14.45
N ALA A 51 -8.00 15.17 -15.45
CA ALA A 51 -9.12 15.28 -16.39
C ALA A 51 -10.49 15.16 -15.69
N SER A 52 -10.54 14.47 -14.53
CA SER A 52 -11.74 14.37 -13.68
C SER A 52 -11.88 15.51 -12.67
N GLY A 53 -11.03 16.55 -12.74
CA GLY A 53 -11.05 17.71 -11.84
C GLY A 53 -10.31 17.48 -10.52
N GLY A 54 -9.58 16.39 -10.37
CA GLY A 54 -8.73 16.11 -9.20
C GLY A 54 -7.34 16.76 -9.32
N ARG A 55 -6.53 16.61 -8.28
CA ARG A 55 -5.15 17.10 -8.21
C ARG A 55 -4.19 15.94 -8.07
N ALA A 56 -3.34 15.70 -9.07
CA ALA A 56 -2.36 14.62 -9.07
C ALA A 56 -1.07 15.04 -9.77
N VAL A 57 0.07 14.64 -9.22
CA VAL A 57 1.37 14.79 -9.88
C VAL A 57 2.13 13.47 -9.83
N PRO A 58 2.66 12.98 -10.95
CA PRO A 58 3.48 11.79 -10.99
C PRO A 58 4.94 12.14 -10.63
N LEU A 59 5.62 11.20 -9.96
CA LEU A 59 7.06 11.18 -9.78
C LEU A 59 7.55 9.75 -10.04
N PRO A 60 8.06 9.44 -11.24
CA PRO A 60 8.63 8.13 -11.54
C PRO A 60 9.88 7.85 -10.69
N GLY A 61 10.05 6.59 -10.24
CA GLY A 61 11.24 6.14 -9.51
C GLY A 61 11.00 4.81 -8.78
N ASP A 62 12.06 4.26 -8.22
CA ASP A 62 12.03 3.01 -7.45
C ASP A 62 12.09 3.30 -5.95
N VAL A 63 11.19 2.72 -5.19
CA VAL A 63 11.13 2.88 -3.72
C VAL A 63 12.36 2.32 -3.00
N THR A 64 13.17 1.53 -3.68
CA THR A 64 14.43 0.99 -3.16
C THR A 64 15.62 1.92 -3.37
N GLU A 65 15.47 2.96 -4.20
CA GLU A 65 16.54 3.91 -4.48
C GLU A 65 16.70 4.95 -3.37
N ALA A 66 17.95 5.25 -3.05
CA ALA A 66 18.28 6.29 -2.08
C ALA A 66 17.76 7.66 -2.55
N GLY A 67 17.14 8.43 -1.65
CA GLY A 67 16.61 9.76 -1.93
C GLY A 67 15.25 9.79 -2.60
N TYR A 68 14.70 8.66 -3.09
CA TYR A 68 13.38 8.68 -3.74
C TYR A 68 12.24 8.97 -2.76
N ALA A 69 12.32 8.45 -1.54
CA ALA A 69 11.35 8.74 -0.50
C ALA A 69 11.32 10.24 -0.13
N GLU A 70 12.49 10.84 0.02
CA GLU A 70 12.65 12.27 0.26
C GLU A 70 12.13 13.10 -0.92
N ALA A 71 12.39 12.67 -2.15
CA ALA A 71 11.90 13.34 -3.36
C ALA A 71 10.37 13.35 -3.44
N LEU A 72 9.70 12.26 -3.05
CA LEU A 72 8.23 12.20 -2.96
C LEU A 72 7.69 13.20 -1.93
N VAL A 73 8.32 13.32 -0.78
CA VAL A 73 7.94 14.29 0.26
C VAL A 73 8.17 15.72 -0.21
N ALA A 74 9.34 16.01 -0.79
CA ALA A 74 9.65 17.32 -1.35
C ALA A 74 8.65 17.72 -2.45
N ARG A 75 8.25 16.76 -3.29
CA ARG A 75 7.22 16.98 -4.32
C ARG A 75 5.86 17.31 -3.71
N ALA A 76 5.44 16.63 -2.64
CA ALA A 76 4.20 16.94 -1.94
C ALA A 76 4.23 18.36 -1.33
N GLN A 77 5.34 18.74 -0.75
CA GLN A 77 5.52 20.06 -0.15
C GLN A 77 5.54 21.17 -1.21
N SER A 78 6.28 21.00 -2.31
CA SER A 78 6.40 22.02 -3.36
C SER A 78 5.13 22.22 -4.16
N GLU A 79 4.41 21.14 -4.49
CA GLU A 79 3.19 21.21 -5.32
C GLU A 79 1.92 21.51 -4.53
N PHE A 80 1.84 21.05 -3.28
CA PHE A 80 0.60 21.05 -2.51
C PHE A 80 0.74 21.63 -1.10
N GLY A 81 1.92 22.10 -0.72
CA GLY A 81 2.16 22.84 0.51
C GLY A 81 2.29 22.00 1.78
N GLY A 82 2.42 20.66 1.67
CA GLY A 82 2.62 19.79 2.84
C GLY A 82 2.28 18.33 2.59
N LEU A 83 2.22 17.54 3.68
CA LEU A 83 1.88 16.14 3.65
C LEU A 83 0.93 15.82 4.81
N ASP A 84 -0.23 15.23 4.53
CA ASP A 84 -1.22 14.81 5.52
C ASP A 84 -1.29 13.28 5.66
N GLY A 85 -0.71 12.53 4.73
CA GLY A 85 -0.63 11.08 4.84
C GLY A 85 0.04 10.40 3.66
N ALA A 86 0.23 9.09 3.79
CA ALA A 86 0.78 8.27 2.72
C ALA A 86 0.15 6.87 2.69
N PHE A 87 -0.07 6.38 1.49
CA PHE A 87 -0.37 4.97 1.23
C PHE A 87 0.86 4.31 0.59
N ASN A 88 1.68 3.71 1.43
CA ASN A 88 2.89 2.99 1.07
C ASN A 88 2.49 1.58 0.57
N ASN A 89 2.15 1.52 -0.73
CA ASN A 89 1.53 0.34 -1.33
C ASN A 89 2.47 -0.42 -2.28
N ALA A 90 3.61 0.14 -2.66
CA ALA A 90 4.58 -0.55 -3.49
C ALA A 90 4.98 -1.91 -2.90
N GLY A 91 5.09 -2.92 -3.76
CA GLY A 91 5.45 -4.26 -3.34
C GLY A 91 5.64 -5.21 -4.52
N ARG A 92 6.25 -6.37 -4.22
CA ARG A 92 6.46 -7.47 -5.18
C ARG A 92 6.28 -8.81 -4.49
N LEU A 93 5.91 -9.83 -5.27
CA LEU A 93 6.04 -11.25 -4.90
C LEU A 93 7.48 -11.72 -5.14
N GLY A 94 7.85 -12.84 -4.56
CA GLY A 94 9.00 -13.64 -5.00
C GLY A 94 8.65 -14.53 -6.19
N SER A 95 9.58 -15.42 -6.56
CA SER A 95 9.43 -16.35 -7.67
C SER A 95 8.50 -17.55 -7.40
N GLY A 96 8.01 -17.70 -6.16
CA GLY A 96 7.21 -18.85 -5.75
C GLY A 96 8.03 -20.10 -5.37
N ARG A 97 9.36 -19.98 -5.20
CA ARG A 97 10.23 -21.07 -4.77
C ARG A 97 10.02 -21.39 -3.30
N MET A 98 10.23 -22.67 -2.96
CA MET A 98 10.26 -23.12 -1.56
C MET A 98 11.44 -22.46 -0.82
N VAL A 99 11.33 -22.33 0.51
CA VAL A 99 12.31 -21.57 1.32
C VAL A 99 13.75 -22.06 1.11
N ALA A 100 13.96 -23.38 1.03
CA ALA A 100 15.30 -23.97 0.80
C ALA A 100 15.88 -23.68 -0.61
N GLU A 101 15.03 -23.30 -1.56
CA GLU A 101 15.40 -23.06 -2.95
C GLU A 101 15.44 -21.54 -3.29
N THR A 102 15.02 -20.69 -2.36
CA THR A 102 14.99 -19.23 -2.56
C THR A 102 16.42 -18.69 -2.54
N PRO A 103 16.91 -18.09 -3.65
CA PRO A 103 18.24 -17.49 -3.66
C PRO A 103 18.34 -16.32 -2.66
N PRO A 104 19.51 -16.14 -2.01
CA PRO A 104 19.73 -15.01 -1.10
C PRO A 104 19.44 -13.64 -1.75
N GLU A 105 19.72 -13.51 -3.04
CA GLU A 105 19.49 -12.28 -3.82
C GLU A 105 17.98 -11.98 -3.93
N GLU A 106 17.18 -12.99 -4.23
CA GLU A 106 15.70 -12.84 -4.29
C GLU A 106 15.13 -12.48 -2.94
N TRP A 107 15.60 -13.12 -1.87
CA TRP A 107 15.25 -12.76 -0.50
C TRP A 107 15.53 -11.26 -0.25
N ALA A 108 16.76 -10.82 -0.54
CA ALA A 108 17.17 -9.44 -0.34
C ALA A 108 16.31 -8.44 -1.15
N GLU A 109 16.02 -8.75 -2.43
CA GLU A 109 15.18 -7.90 -3.29
C GLU A 109 13.73 -7.78 -2.79
N VAL A 110 13.13 -8.89 -2.34
CA VAL A 110 11.76 -8.85 -1.82
C VAL A 110 11.70 -8.06 -0.52
N LEU A 111 12.65 -8.26 0.39
CA LEU A 111 12.72 -7.47 1.62
C LEU A 111 13.01 -5.99 1.32
N ALA A 112 13.94 -5.70 0.42
CA ALA A 112 14.24 -4.32 0.01
C ALA A 112 13.00 -3.59 -0.48
N THR A 113 12.22 -4.24 -1.37
CA THR A 113 11.02 -3.63 -1.95
C THR A 113 9.86 -3.54 -0.96
N ASN A 114 9.59 -4.58 -0.16
CA ASN A 114 8.36 -4.67 0.62
C ASN A 114 8.49 -4.11 2.04
N LEU A 115 9.68 -4.20 2.65
CA LEU A 115 9.89 -3.85 4.06
C LEU A 115 10.89 -2.72 4.24
N THR A 116 12.09 -2.82 3.65
CA THR A 116 13.11 -1.78 3.80
C THR A 116 12.63 -0.45 3.20
N SER A 117 12.02 -0.49 2.01
CA SER A 117 11.45 0.71 1.39
C SER A 117 10.34 1.34 2.24
N ALA A 118 9.52 0.51 2.92
CA ALA A 118 8.48 1.01 3.83
C ALA A 118 9.08 1.75 5.03
N CYS A 119 10.18 1.26 5.58
CA CYS A 119 10.93 1.95 6.62
C CYS A 119 11.53 3.28 6.11
N LEU A 120 12.15 3.28 4.92
CA LEU A 120 12.73 4.48 4.31
C LEU A 120 11.67 5.53 3.99
N THR A 121 10.53 5.11 3.43
CA THR A 121 9.41 6.04 3.16
C THR A 121 8.84 6.60 4.47
N ALA A 122 8.65 5.78 5.51
CA ALA A 122 8.22 6.27 6.81
C ALA A 122 9.19 7.29 7.40
N ARG A 123 10.50 6.99 7.36
CA ARG A 123 11.55 7.90 7.83
C ARG A 123 11.49 9.28 7.15
N ALA A 124 11.24 9.33 5.84
CA ALA A 124 11.11 10.59 5.11
C ALA A 124 9.78 11.29 5.39
N GLN A 125 8.68 10.55 5.54
CA GLN A 125 7.32 11.07 5.68
C GLN A 125 7.02 11.59 7.09
N LEU A 126 7.53 10.92 8.14
CA LEU A 126 7.22 11.23 9.54
C LEU A 126 7.54 12.67 9.95
N PRO A 127 8.71 13.26 9.62
CA PRO A 127 8.97 14.66 9.96
C PRO A 127 7.99 15.64 9.33
N ALA A 128 7.57 15.38 8.07
CA ALA A 128 6.61 16.22 7.37
C ALA A 128 5.20 16.13 7.98
N LEU A 129 4.78 14.92 8.39
CA LEU A 129 3.50 14.71 9.08
C LEU A 129 3.48 15.39 10.45
N VAL A 130 4.55 15.26 11.25
CA VAL A 130 4.67 15.94 12.55
C VAL A 130 4.62 17.45 12.37
N ALA A 131 5.34 18.00 11.40
CA ALA A 131 5.30 19.44 11.10
C ALA A 131 3.90 19.92 10.64
N ARG A 132 3.08 19.02 10.07
CA ARG A 132 1.69 19.28 9.67
C ARG A 132 0.68 19.18 10.83
N GLY A 133 1.13 18.70 12.01
CA GLY A 133 0.30 18.46 13.18
C GLY A 133 -0.31 17.07 13.26
N GLY A 134 0.23 16.11 12.53
CA GLY A 134 -0.20 14.72 12.49
C GLY A 134 -0.56 14.23 11.08
N GLY A 135 -1.07 13.01 10.98
CA GLY A 135 -1.48 12.44 9.70
C GLY A 135 -1.66 10.92 9.73
N SER A 136 -1.83 10.31 8.56
CA SER A 136 -2.06 8.87 8.46
C SER A 136 -1.06 8.19 7.53
N LEU A 137 -0.32 7.21 8.07
CA LEU A 137 0.51 6.29 7.33
C LEU A 137 -0.20 4.94 7.17
N ILE A 138 -0.30 4.46 5.94
CA ILE A 138 -0.92 3.17 5.62
C ILE A 138 0.10 2.36 4.83
N PHE A 139 0.32 1.12 5.25
CA PHE A 139 1.23 0.19 4.57
C PHE A 139 0.45 -1.01 4.06
N THR A 140 0.66 -1.38 2.80
CA THR A 140 0.04 -2.58 2.24
C THR A 140 0.78 -3.82 2.73
N GLY A 141 0.21 -4.43 3.78
CA GLY A 141 0.58 -5.76 4.25
C GLY A 141 -0.04 -6.86 3.38
N SER A 142 -0.35 -7.99 4.01
CA SER A 142 -1.07 -9.11 3.43
C SER A 142 -1.61 -9.99 4.55
N PHE A 143 -2.69 -10.74 4.30
CA PHE A 143 -3.06 -11.85 5.17
C PHE A 143 -1.94 -12.91 5.21
N ILE A 144 -1.17 -13.04 4.10
CA ILE A 144 0.02 -13.89 4.04
C ILE A 144 1.12 -13.30 4.93
N GLY A 145 1.64 -14.12 5.83
CA GLY A 145 2.62 -13.72 6.84
C GLY A 145 2.00 -13.12 8.10
N HIS A 146 0.66 -12.99 8.17
CA HIS A 146 -0.05 -12.53 9.37
C HIS A 146 -0.94 -13.64 9.96
N THR A 147 -1.89 -14.16 9.17
CA THR A 147 -2.84 -15.19 9.61
C THR A 147 -2.64 -16.53 8.93
N ALA A 148 -2.09 -16.53 7.74
CA ALA A 148 -1.84 -17.71 6.92
C ALA A 148 -0.60 -17.53 6.05
N THR A 149 -0.22 -18.58 5.34
CA THR A 149 0.77 -18.55 4.26
C THR A 149 0.46 -19.63 3.22
N LEU A 150 1.11 -19.56 2.09
CA LEU A 150 1.04 -20.56 1.02
C LEU A 150 2.46 -21.05 0.69
N PRO A 151 2.61 -22.27 0.17
CA PRO A 151 3.90 -22.75 -0.34
C PRO A 151 4.52 -21.76 -1.34
N GLY A 152 5.82 -21.56 -1.28
CA GLY A 152 6.54 -20.62 -2.14
C GLY A 152 6.44 -19.14 -1.76
N MET A 153 5.77 -18.79 -0.64
CA MET A 153 5.59 -17.40 -0.20
C MET A 153 6.54 -16.97 0.93
N GLY A 154 7.64 -17.69 1.18
CA GLY A 154 8.47 -17.48 2.37
C GLY A 154 9.03 -16.06 2.50
N CYS A 155 9.73 -15.54 1.48
CA CYS A 155 10.28 -14.18 1.52
C CYS A 155 9.19 -13.10 1.53
N TYR A 156 8.11 -13.31 0.77
CA TYR A 156 6.96 -12.41 0.78
C TYR A 156 6.29 -12.36 2.17
N ALA A 157 6.00 -13.53 2.75
CA ALA A 157 5.39 -13.64 4.07
C ALA A 157 6.24 -12.94 5.14
N ALA A 158 7.56 -13.20 5.16
CA ALA A 158 8.47 -12.54 6.10
C ALA A 158 8.46 -11.01 5.93
N SER A 159 8.50 -10.51 4.69
CA SER A 159 8.47 -9.09 4.40
C SER A 159 7.17 -8.41 4.86
N LYS A 160 6.03 -9.08 4.66
CA LYS A 160 4.71 -8.54 5.04
C LYS A 160 4.42 -8.64 6.54
N ALA A 161 4.93 -9.69 7.21
CA ALA A 161 4.90 -9.80 8.67
C ALA A 161 5.67 -8.66 9.35
N GLY A 162 6.85 -8.29 8.84
CA GLY A 162 7.66 -7.19 9.35
C GLY A 162 6.96 -5.84 9.34
N LEU A 163 6.05 -5.59 8.39
CA LEU A 163 5.27 -4.34 8.34
C LEU A 163 4.36 -4.17 9.54
N VAL A 164 3.84 -5.25 10.12
CA VAL A 164 2.99 -5.17 11.32
C VAL A 164 3.79 -4.63 12.51
N GLY A 165 5.02 -5.15 12.71
CA GLY A 165 5.91 -4.61 13.74
C GLY A 165 6.30 -3.14 13.50
N LEU A 166 6.57 -2.78 12.24
CA LEU A 166 6.90 -1.40 11.87
C LEU A 166 5.76 -0.42 12.19
N VAL A 167 4.52 -0.74 11.84
CA VAL A 167 3.38 0.16 12.11
C VAL A 167 3.10 0.29 13.60
N GLN A 168 3.30 -0.77 14.38
CA GLN A 168 3.17 -0.72 15.84
C GLN A 168 4.21 0.21 16.46
N ALA A 169 5.48 0.11 16.05
CA ALA A 169 6.54 1.00 16.49
C ALA A 169 6.21 2.47 16.17
N ILE A 170 5.85 2.77 14.91
CA ILE A 170 5.49 4.13 14.49
C ILE A 170 4.29 4.66 15.29
N ALA A 171 3.26 3.84 15.51
CA ALA A 171 2.07 4.25 16.25
C ALA A 171 2.41 4.64 17.70
N VAL A 172 3.30 3.90 18.36
CA VAL A 172 3.74 4.20 19.73
C VAL A 172 4.67 5.42 19.77
N GLU A 173 5.62 5.52 18.85
CA GLU A 173 6.62 6.58 18.82
C GLU A 173 6.03 7.95 18.43
N TYR A 174 5.05 7.98 17.52
CA TYR A 174 4.54 9.22 16.93
C TYR A 174 3.07 9.50 17.21
N GLY A 175 2.38 8.64 17.96
CA GLY A 175 0.97 8.83 18.31
C GLY A 175 0.70 10.12 19.08
N ALA A 176 1.58 10.51 20.01
CA ALA A 176 1.49 11.76 20.73
C ALA A 176 1.64 13.02 19.86
N GLN A 177 2.26 12.89 18.66
CA GLN A 177 2.36 13.93 17.65
C GLN A 177 1.23 13.88 16.62
N GLY A 178 0.16 13.10 16.87
CA GLY A 178 -1.01 13.01 16.01
C GLY A 178 -0.85 12.12 14.78
N VAL A 179 0.23 11.31 14.69
CA VAL A 179 0.43 10.39 13.58
C VAL A 179 -0.20 9.03 13.89
N ARG A 180 -1.03 8.56 12.96
CA ARG A 180 -1.56 7.18 12.95
C ARG A 180 -0.81 6.33 11.93
N ALA A 181 -0.48 5.10 12.27
CA ALA A 181 0.16 4.15 11.36
C ALA A 181 -0.56 2.81 11.40
N ASN A 182 -0.95 2.29 10.23
CA ASN A 182 -1.71 1.04 10.15
C ASN A 182 -1.23 0.19 8.96
N ALA A 183 -1.29 -1.13 9.13
CA ALA A 183 -1.12 -2.09 8.04
C ALA A 183 -2.50 -2.48 7.50
N LEU A 184 -2.73 -2.28 6.20
CA LEU A 184 -3.89 -2.82 5.48
C LEU A 184 -3.49 -4.17 4.88
N LEU A 185 -4.23 -5.22 5.21
CA LEU A 185 -3.94 -6.61 4.84
C LEU A 185 -4.98 -7.13 3.84
N PRO A 186 -4.77 -6.95 2.54
CA PRO A 186 -5.66 -7.48 1.51
C PRO A 186 -5.65 -9.00 1.45
N GLY A 187 -6.78 -9.59 1.08
CA GLY A 187 -6.89 -10.92 0.52
C GLY A 187 -6.52 -10.96 -0.96
N GLY A 188 -6.88 -12.05 -1.65
CA GLY A 188 -6.74 -12.14 -3.10
C GLY A 188 -7.45 -10.98 -3.77
N THR A 189 -6.70 -10.19 -4.55
CA THR A 189 -7.19 -8.99 -5.23
C THR A 189 -6.83 -9.05 -6.70
N MET A 190 -7.79 -8.76 -7.59
CA MET A 190 -7.63 -8.82 -9.04
C MET A 190 -6.72 -7.69 -9.54
N THR A 191 -5.42 -7.96 -9.55
CA THR A 191 -4.35 -7.06 -9.99
C THR A 191 -3.36 -7.84 -10.86
N ALA A 192 -2.40 -7.17 -11.47
CA ALA A 192 -1.31 -7.85 -12.16
C ALA A 192 -0.51 -8.80 -11.24
N MET A 193 -0.49 -8.53 -9.93
CA MET A 193 0.15 -9.40 -8.92
C MET A 193 -0.65 -10.70 -8.67
N ALA A 194 -1.93 -10.78 -9.09
CA ALA A 194 -2.72 -11.99 -8.99
C ALA A 194 -2.22 -13.12 -9.93
N GLY A 195 -1.29 -12.79 -10.83
CA GLY A 195 -0.65 -13.76 -11.71
C GLY A 195 -1.67 -14.55 -12.53
N ASP A 196 -1.57 -15.88 -12.50
CA ASP A 196 -2.43 -16.79 -13.26
C ASP A 196 -3.93 -16.60 -12.97
N ALA A 197 -4.31 -16.16 -11.78
CA ALA A 197 -5.71 -15.91 -11.48
C ALA A 197 -6.34 -14.79 -12.33
N ALA A 198 -5.53 -13.94 -12.96
CA ALA A 198 -6.05 -12.92 -13.89
C ALA A 198 -6.42 -13.48 -15.26
N THR A 199 -5.89 -14.66 -15.65
CA THR A 199 -6.02 -15.23 -16.99
C THR A 199 -6.48 -16.69 -17.02
N ASN A 200 -6.40 -17.41 -15.90
CA ASN A 200 -6.77 -18.81 -15.75
C ASN A 200 -8.01 -18.95 -14.84
N PRO A 201 -9.17 -19.37 -15.38
CA PRO A 201 -10.41 -19.54 -14.61
C PRO A 201 -10.31 -20.52 -13.44
N ASP A 202 -9.50 -21.59 -13.57
CA ASP A 202 -9.34 -22.59 -12.50
C ASP A 202 -8.52 -22.01 -11.33
N ALA A 203 -7.46 -21.28 -11.63
CA ALA A 203 -6.68 -20.56 -10.63
C ALA A 203 -7.54 -19.47 -9.94
N ALA A 204 -8.35 -18.75 -10.70
CA ALA A 204 -9.29 -17.76 -10.16
C ALA A 204 -10.32 -18.42 -9.23
N THR A 205 -10.89 -19.55 -9.63
CA THR A 205 -11.86 -20.32 -8.84
C THR A 205 -11.23 -20.85 -7.55
N PHE A 206 -10.02 -21.38 -7.64
CA PHE A 206 -9.28 -21.84 -6.47
C PHE A 206 -9.05 -20.70 -5.46
N ILE A 207 -8.51 -19.56 -5.92
CA ILE A 207 -8.27 -18.40 -5.04
C ILE A 207 -9.58 -17.83 -4.49
N ALA A 208 -10.65 -17.75 -5.29
CA ALA A 208 -11.96 -17.35 -4.83
C ALA A 208 -12.48 -18.29 -3.72
N GLY A 209 -12.27 -19.59 -3.88
CA GLY A 209 -12.66 -20.62 -2.90
C GLY A 209 -12.04 -20.42 -1.51
N LEU A 210 -10.81 -19.87 -1.44
CA LEU A 210 -10.12 -19.58 -0.18
C LEU A 210 -10.77 -18.46 0.64
N HIS A 211 -11.66 -17.66 0.04
CA HIS A 211 -12.36 -16.57 0.74
C HIS A 211 -13.75 -17.00 1.21
N ALA A 212 -14.17 -16.54 2.38
CA ALA A 212 -15.54 -16.78 2.86
C ALA A 212 -16.57 -16.16 1.89
N LEU A 213 -16.24 -15.02 1.26
CA LEU A 213 -17.09 -14.36 0.26
C LEU A 213 -17.07 -15.04 -1.11
N LYS A 214 -16.32 -16.13 -1.29
CA LYS A 214 -16.22 -16.96 -2.51
C LYS A 214 -15.95 -16.15 -3.79
N ARG A 215 -15.15 -15.10 -3.68
CA ARG A 215 -14.68 -14.27 -4.78
C ARG A 215 -13.35 -13.59 -4.48
N ILE A 216 -12.67 -13.16 -5.52
CA ILE A 216 -11.50 -12.30 -5.45
C ILE A 216 -11.98 -10.84 -5.31
N ALA A 217 -11.27 -10.02 -4.54
CA ALA A 217 -11.58 -8.61 -4.39
C ALA A 217 -11.21 -7.81 -5.65
N ARG A 218 -11.94 -6.73 -5.93
CA ARG A 218 -11.53 -5.72 -6.89
C ARG A 218 -10.59 -4.71 -6.21
N PRO A 219 -9.64 -4.10 -6.93
CA PRO A 219 -8.74 -3.08 -6.38
C PRO A 219 -9.47 -1.94 -5.65
N GLU A 220 -10.65 -1.54 -6.16
CA GLU A 220 -11.48 -0.47 -5.57
C GLU A 220 -12.02 -0.83 -4.19
N GLU A 221 -12.19 -2.12 -3.88
CA GLU A 221 -12.65 -2.57 -2.56
C GLU A 221 -11.55 -2.40 -1.52
N ILE A 222 -10.31 -2.69 -1.89
CA ILE A 222 -9.14 -2.46 -1.03
C ILE A 222 -8.85 -0.95 -0.90
N ALA A 223 -9.01 -0.19 -1.99
CA ALA A 223 -8.88 1.26 -1.96
C ALA A 223 -9.86 1.94 -0.98
N LYS A 224 -11.09 1.40 -0.85
CA LYS A 224 -12.07 1.88 0.15
C LYS A 224 -11.60 1.65 1.58
N ALA A 225 -10.98 0.51 1.87
CA ALA A 225 -10.39 0.24 3.17
C ALA A 225 -9.18 1.18 3.46
N ALA A 226 -8.36 1.45 2.44
CA ALA A 226 -7.30 2.45 2.54
C ALA A 226 -7.88 3.86 2.80
N LEU A 227 -8.95 4.25 2.12
CA LEU A 227 -9.65 5.53 2.33
C LEU A 227 -10.19 5.66 3.76
N PHE A 228 -10.76 4.60 4.33
CA PHE A 228 -11.17 4.59 5.73
C PHE A 228 -9.98 4.91 6.64
N LEU A 229 -8.86 4.18 6.50
CA LEU A 229 -7.66 4.39 7.32
C LEU A 229 -7.03 5.78 7.11
N ALA A 230 -7.13 6.35 5.89
CA ALA A 230 -6.63 7.67 5.56
C ALA A 230 -7.45 8.80 6.21
N SER A 231 -8.74 8.58 6.42
CA SER A 231 -9.70 9.61 6.85
C SER A 231 -9.86 9.70 8.38
N ASP A 232 -10.56 10.73 8.82
CA ASP A 232 -10.94 10.92 10.23
C ASP A 232 -11.93 9.87 10.74
N MET A 233 -12.54 9.06 9.86
CA MET A 233 -13.33 7.90 10.26
C MET A 233 -12.51 6.89 11.07
N ALA A 234 -11.17 6.87 10.86
CA ALA A 234 -10.22 6.03 11.58
C ALA A 234 -9.43 6.82 12.64
N SER A 235 -9.98 7.91 13.18
CA SER A 235 -9.28 8.82 14.12
C SER A 235 -8.76 8.11 15.39
N PHE A 236 -9.36 7.00 15.79
CA PHE A 236 -8.94 6.20 16.95
C PHE A 236 -8.37 4.82 16.54
N VAL A 237 -7.90 4.69 15.27
CA VAL A 237 -7.33 3.44 14.73
C VAL A 237 -5.86 3.69 14.40
N THR A 238 -4.97 3.09 15.20
CA THR A 238 -3.51 3.14 14.97
C THR A 238 -2.84 1.85 15.47
N GLY A 239 -1.72 1.46 14.87
CA GLY A 239 -0.97 0.23 15.22
C GLY A 239 -1.67 -1.07 14.80
N THR A 240 -2.75 -1.01 14.02
CA THR A 240 -3.54 -2.20 13.66
C THR A 240 -3.04 -2.89 12.39
N ALA A 241 -3.24 -4.19 12.34
CA ALA A 241 -3.21 -5.02 11.15
C ALA A 241 -4.66 -5.27 10.69
N MET A 242 -5.18 -4.38 9.84
CA MET A 242 -6.58 -4.43 9.41
C MET A 242 -6.76 -5.36 8.22
N LEU A 243 -7.45 -6.47 8.41
CA LEU A 243 -7.79 -7.42 7.35
C LEU A 243 -8.89 -6.84 6.43
N ALA A 244 -8.64 -6.89 5.13
CA ALA A 244 -9.60 -6.63 4.06
C ALA A 244 -9.51 -7.80 3.05
N ASP A 245 -9.79 -9.00 3.54
CA ASP A 245 -9.42 -10.27 2.92
C ASP A 245 -10.64 -11.16 2.54
N GLY A 246 -11.85 -10.60 2.62
CA GLY A 246 -13.06 -11.36 2.31
C GLY A 246 -13.26 -12.62 3.17
N GLY A 247 -12.64 -12.63 4.37
CA GLY A 247 -12.69 -13.76 5.29
C GLY A 247 -11.73 -14.90 4.92
N ASN A 248 -10.71 -14.66 4.13
CA ASN A 248 -9.68 -15.66 3.81
C ASN A 248 -9.00 -16.19 5.08
N SER A 249 -8.64 -15.32 6.00
CA SER A 249 -7.95 -15.66 7.25
C SER A 249 -8.72 -16.61 8.18
N ILE A 250 -10.03 -16.68 8.05
CA ILE A 250 -10.91 -17.48 8.92
C ILE A 250 -11.61 -18.61 8.17
N CYS A 251 -11.52 -18.63 6.85
CA CYS A 251 -12.16 -19.66 6.02
C CYS A 251 -11.34 -20.95 6.06
N LYS A 252 -11.95 -22.02 6.54
CA LYS A 252 -11.41 -23.39 6.44
C LYS A 252 -12.23 -24.13 5.39
N VAL A 253 -11.66 -24.36 4.24
CA VAL A 253 -12.25 -25.11 3.11
C VAL A 253 -11.64 -26.47 2.99
#